data_5476dd015bdb6a7457f938292b93a520
#
_entry.id   5476dd015bdb6a7457f938292b93a520
#
_cell.length_a   1.000
_cell.length_b   1.000
_cell.length_c   1.000
_cell.angle_alpha   90.00
_cell.angle_beta   90.00
_cell.angle_gamma   90.00
#
_symmetry.space_group_name_H-M   'P 1'
#
loop_
_entity.id
_entity.type
_entity.pdbx_description
1 polymer ?
#
loop_
_entity_poly.entity_id
_entity_poly.type
_entity_poly.pdbx_seq_one_letter_code
_entity_poly.pdbx_strand_id
1 'polypeptide(L)'
;MSDDADLVIVGAGPCGLAAAISAQRAGLKPLVIESQVAVSTIAAYPAYVRFFSTAEKLAIGELPFVIATEKPSRRDALAYYRAAVLHFAVPLRQRERVTAIEARPGGGGFVVHSRSQAGQERRTAAKAVVVATGYFGSPNRIGVPGEDLPHVSHTYHEGHEAFLQDAVVVGGGNSAAEAALDLWRSGARVTLIHFGPTFDKKIKPWVLPDFTNRVKEGVIGARWNARVVAIEPEHVVIRTPQGEERLKADRVYL
;
A
#
# COMPACT_ATOMS: atom_id res chain seq x y z
N MET A 1 6.98 10.79 -33.55
CA MET A 1 6.01 11.80 -33.00
C MET A 1 6.58 12.26 -31.68
N SER A 2 6.73 13.57 -31.49
CA SER A 2 7.17 14.08 -30.18
C SER A 2 6.08 13.81 -29.16
N ASP A 3 6.42 13.10 -28.11
CA ASP A 3 5.50 12.77 -26.98
C ASP A 3 5.39 13.97 -26.03
N ASP A 4 5.11 15.16 -26.57
CA ASP A 4 5.04 16.39 -25.78
C ASP A 4 3.70 16.48 -25.03
N ALA A 5 3.77 16.70 -23.73
CA ALA A 5 2.64 16.91 -22.86
C ALA A 5 2.72 18.28 -22.18
N ASP A 6 1.60 18.90 -21.86
CA ASP A 6 1.63 20.07 -20.97
C ASP A 6 1.98 19.63 -19.54
N LEU A 7 1.48 18.47 -19.14
CA LEU A 7 1.68 17.91 -17.81
C LEU A 7 1.97 16.41 -17.87
N VAL A 8 3.10 15.98 -17.35
CA VAL A 8 3.35 14.56 -17.08
C VAL A 8 3.01 14.27 -15.61
N ILE A 9 2.24 13.22 -15.37
CA ILE A 9 1.86 12.75 -14.04
C ILE A 9 2.48 11.38 -13.81
N VAL A 10 3.30 11.26 -12.77
CA VAL A 10 4.00 10.01 -12.42
C VAL A 10 3.17 9.28 -11.37
N GLY A 11 2.55 8.18 -11.78
CA GLY A 11 1.68 7.35 -10.97
C GLY A 11 0.19 7.51 -11.29
N ALA A 12 -0.49 6.38 -11.53
CA ALA A 12 -1.92 6.29 -11.83
C ALA A 12 -2.75 5.82 -10.62
N GLY A 13 -2.37 6.24 -9.40
CA GLY A 13 -3.21 6.12 -8.23
C GLY A 13 -4.36 7.14 -8.25
N PRO A 14 -5.26 7.12 -7.25
CA PRO A 14 -6.39 8.05 -7.19
C PRO A 14 -6.00 9.52 -7.36
N CYS A 15 -4.91 9.95 -6.71
CA CYS A 15 -4.41 11.33 -6.80
C CYS A 15 -3.89 11.67 -8.20
N GLY A 16 -3.14 10.75 -8.84
CA GLY A 16 -2.63 10.98 -10.19
C GLY A 16 -3.75 11.01 -11.22
N LEU A 17 -4.75 10.15 -11.10
CA LEU A 17 -5.94 10.17 -11.97
C LEU A 17 -6.76 11.45 -11.76
N ALA A 18 -6.96 11.89 -10.51
CA ALA A 18 -7.65 13.14 -10.22
C ALA A 18 -6.89 14.35 -10.83
N ALA A 19 -5.56 14.39 -10.72
CA ALA A 19 -4.74 15.43 -11.32
C ALA A 19 -4.87 15.45 -12.86
N ALA A 20 -4.88 14.28 -13.51
CA ALA A 20 -5.06 14.16 -14.96
C ALA A 20 -6.42 14.68 -15.40
N ILE A 21 -7.50 14.29 -14.73
CA ILE A 21 -8.87 14.75 -15.03
C ILE A 21 -8.98 16.26 -14.84
N SER A 22 -8.41 16.79 -13.76
CA SER A 22 -8.40 18.24 -13.52
C SER A 22 -7.63 19.01 -14.59
N ALA A 23 -6.50 18.48 -15.05
CA ALA A 23 -5.71 19.06 -16.13
C ALA A 23 -6.47 19.04 -17.46
N GLN A 24 -7.15 17.94 -17.82
CA GLN A 24 -7.99 17.86 -19.02
C GLN A 24 -9.12 18.90 -18.99
N ARG A 25 -9.79 19.09 -17.84
CA ARG A 25 -10.84 20.11 -17.66
C ARG A 25 -10.31 21.54 -17.79
N ALA A 26 -9.05 21.75 -17.43
CA ALA A 26 -8.38 23.04 -17.63
C ALA A 26 -7.84 23.25 -19.06
N GLY A 27 -8.15 22.34 -20.00
CA GLY A 27 -7.70 22.43 -21.39
C GLY A 27 -6.22 22.04 -21.61
N LEU A 28 -5.57 21.48 -20.59
CA LEU A 28 -4.19 20.98 -20.70
C LEU A 28 -4.17 19.56 -21.29
N LYS A 29 -3.01 19.18 -21.85
CA LYS A 29 -2.74 17.83 -22.36
C LYS A 29 -1.94 17.04 -21.33
N PRO A 30 -2.59 16.31 -20.37
CA PRO A 30 -1.89 15.47 -19.45
C PRO A 30 -1.45 14.16 -20.10
N LEU A 31 -0.38 13.57 -19.53
CA LEU A 31 0.02 12.18 -19.76
C LEU A 31 0.33 11.55 -18.42
N VAL A 32 -0.35 10.47 -18.08
CA VAL A 32 -0.06 9.67 -16.88
C VAL A 32 0.88 8.52 -17.25
N ILE A 33 1.96 8.35 -16.48
CA ILE A 33 2.90 7.23 -16.64
C ILE A 33 2.87 6.41 -15.34
N GLU A 34 2.52 5.12 -15.44
CA GLU A 34 2.34 4.20 -14.34
C GLU A 34 3.26 2.98 -14.49
N SER A 35 4.00 2.69 -13.44
CA SER A 35 4.98 1.59 -13.43
C SER A 35 4.35 0.19 -13.51
N GLN A 36 3.11 0.06 -13.08
CA GLN A 36 2.35 -1.19 -13.12
C GLN A 36 1.05 -0.99 -13.91
N VAL A 37 -0.09 -1.20 -13.27
CA VAL A 37 -1.43 -0.91 -13.82
C VAL A 37 -2.08 0.19 -13.00
N ALA A 38 -3.09 0.85 -13.56
CA ALA A 38 -3.84 1.87 -12.82
C ALA A 38 -4.29 1.34 -11.47
N VAL A 39 -4.13 2.16 -10.43
CA VAL A 39 -4.46 1.89 -9.03
C VAL A 39 -3.85 0.60 -8.46
N SER A 40 -2.63 0.26 -8.91
CA SER A 40 -1.90 -0.96 -8.51
C SER A 40 -1.75 -1.11 -6.99
N THR A 41 -1.56 -0.03 -6.26
CA THR A 41 -1.53 -0.07 -4.79
C THR A 41 -2.85 -0.58 -4.19
N ILE A 42 -4.00 -0.15 -4.73
CA ILE A 42 -5.31 -0.67 -4.29
C ILE A 42 -5.44 -2.15 -4.69
N ALA A 43 -4.92 -2.54 -5.85
CA ALA A 43 -4.91 -3.94 -6.28
C ALA A 43 -4.06 -4.84 -5.37
N ALA A 44 -3.04 -4.28 -4.71
CA ALA A 44 -2.18 -4.97 -3.76
C ALA A 44 -2.73 -4.99 -2.32
N TYR A 45 -3.80 -4.26 -2.01
CA TYR A 45 -4.42 -4.31 -0.68
C TYR A 45 -4.99 -5.71 -0.38
N PRO A 46 -5.04 -6.10 0.90
CA PRO A 46 -5.69 -7.34 1.31
C PRO A 46 -7.11 -7.46 0.77
N ALA A 47 -7.54 -8.69 0.47
CA ALA A 47 -8.83 -8.96 -0.15
C ALA A 47 -10.03 -8.45 0.66
N TYR A 48 -9.93 -8.52 1.99
CA TYR A 48 -10.97 -8.10 2.94
C TYR A 48 -11.08 -6.58 3.15
N VAL A 49 -10.11 -5.79 2.65
CA VAL A 49 -10.02 -4.36 2.98
C VAL A 49 -11.29 -3.60 2.58
N ARG A 50 -11.80 -2.85 3.56
CA ARG A 50 -12.76 -1.76 3.37
C ARG A 50 -12.08 -0.44 3.65
N PHE A 51 -12.35 0.55 2.82
CA PHE A 51 -11.77 1.88 3.00
C PHE A 51 -12.28 2.53 4.29
N PHE A 52 -11.45 3.36 4.88
CA PHE A 52 -11.85 4.17 6.03
C PHE A 52 -12.83 5.27 5.63
N SER A 53 -12.61 5.88 4.46
CA SER A 53 -13.45 6.94 3.90
C SER A 53 -14.71 6.37 3.23
N THR A 54 -15.76 7.17 3.18
CA THR A 54 -16.96 6.87 2.40
C THR A 54 -16.69 7.00 0.90
N ALA A 55 -17.59 6.44 0.07
CA ALA A 55 -17.45 6.45 -1.38
C ALA A 55 -17.36 7.89 -1.94
N GLU A 56 -18.17 8.81 -1.43
CA GLU A 56 -18.19 10.21 -1.89
C GLU A 56 -16.84 10.91 -1.69
N LYS A 57 -16.12 10.60 -0.59
CA LYS A 57 -14.80 11.17 -0.30
C LYS A 57 -13.67 10.59 -1.16
N LEU A 58 -13.92 9.43 -1.78
CA LEU A 58 -12.99 8.76 -2.69
C LEU A 58 -13.31 9.04 -4.16
N ALA A 59 -14.45 9.67 -4.44
CA ALA A 59 -14.84 10.06 -5.78
C ALA A 59 -13.87 11.07 -6.38
N ILE A 60 -13.60 10.96 -7.68
CA ILE A 60 -12.73 11.87 -8.43
C ILE A 60 -13.46 12.41 -9.67
N GLY A 61 -13.08 13.62 -10.08
CA GLY A 61 -13.60 14.20 -11.31
C GLY A 61 -15.13 14.35 -11.30
N GLU A 62 -15.77 14.57 -10.14
CA GLU A 62 -17.24 14.67 -10.01
C GLU A 62 -18.00 13.44 -10.56
N LEU A 63 -17.31 12.35 -10.89
CA LEU A 63 -17.94 11.09 -11.23
C LEU A 63 -18.47 10.44 -9.94
N PRO A 64 -19.79 10.20 -9.80
CA PRO A 64 -20.34 9.61 -8.59
C PRO A 64 -19.75 8.21 -8.31
N PHE A 65 -19.32 7.98 -7.08
CA PHE A 65 -18.91 6.65 -6.61
C PHE A 65 -20.07 6.02 -5.85
N VAL A 66 -20.93 5.34 -6.59
CA VAL A 66 -22.17 4.74 -6.05
C VAL A 66 -21.92 3.29 -5.67
N ILE A 67 -22.22 2.96 -4.41
CA ILE A 67 -22.16 1.59 -3.85
C ILE A 67 -23.35 1.34 -2.94
N ALA A 68 -23.67 0.08 -2.69
CA ALA A 68 -24.78 -0.32 -1.82
C ALA A 68 -24.43 -0.27 -0.32
N THR A 69 -23.15 -0.12 0.02
CA THR A 69 -22.65 -0.11 1.41
C THR A 69 -22.09 1.27 1.76
N GLU A 70 -21.97 1.58 3.06
CA GLU A 70 -21.43 2.87 3.52
C GLU A 70 -19.96 3.09 3.08
N LYS A 71 -19.17 2.04 3.11
CA LYS A 71 -17.72 2.11 2.83
C LYS A 71 -17.32 1.16 1.71
N PRO A 72 -16.57 1.65 0.71
CA PRO A 72 -16.16 0.82 -0.42
C PRO A 72 -15.24 -0.32 0.01
N SER A 73 -15.41 -1.46 -0.60
CA SER A 73 -14.43 -2.52 -0.60
C SER A 73 -13.31 -2.25 -1.60
N ARG A 74 -12.22 -3.04 -1.52
CA ARG A 74 -11.16 -3.06 -2.54
C ARG A 74 -11.72 -3.26 -3.95
N ARG A 75 -12.71 -4.16 -4.13
CA ARG A 75 -13.31 -4.46 -5.43
C ARG A 75 -14.10 -3.26 -5.98
N ASP A 76 -14.87 -2.58 -5.12
CA ASP A 76 -15.62 -1.38 -5.51
C ASP A 76 -14.68 -0.29 -5.99
N ALA A 77 -13.60 -0.03 -5.25
CA ALA A 77 -12.62 0.98 -5.62
C ALA A 77 -11.91 0.65 -6.94
N LEU A 78 -11.49 -0.60 -7.16
CA LEU A 78 -10.90 -1.03 -8.44
C LEU A 78 -11.87 -0.85 -9.61
N ALA A 79 -13.14 -1.19 -9.42
CA ALA A 79 -14.17 -1.01 -10.44
C ALA A 79 -14.39 0.48 -10.74
N TYR A 80 -14.51 1.29 -9.71
CA TYR A 80 -14.73 2.73 -9.83
C TYR A 80 -13.59 3.44 -10.56
N TYR A 81 -12.33 3.24 -10.15
CA TYR A 81 -11.21 3.94 -10.78
C TYR A 81 -10.95 3.47 -12.22
N ARG A 82 -11.22 2.20 -12.56
CA ARG A 82 -11.23 1.77 -13.96
C ARG A 82 -12.31 2.49 -14.78
N ALA A 83 -13.51 2.59 -14.22
CA ALA A 83 -14.60 3.34 -14.87
C ALA A 83 -14.22 4.81 -15.06
N ALA A 84 -13.59 5.44 -14.07
CA ALA A 84 -13.11 6.82 -14.19
C ALA A 84 -12.08 7.00 -15.30
N VAL A 85 -11.08 6.10 -15.40
CA VAL A 85 -10.09 6.14 -16.49
C VAL A 85 -10.76 6.07 -17.86
N LEU A 86 -11.73 5.18 -18.03
CA LEU A 86 -12.45 5.00 -19.29
C LEU A 86 -13.39 6.19 -19.59
N HIS A 87 -14.14 6.63 -18.59
CA HIS A 87 -15.11 7.74 -18.72
C HIS A 87 -14.42 9.05 -19.16
N PHE A 88 -13.30 9.38 -18.56
CA PHE A 88 -12.54 10.59 -18.89
C PHE A 88 -11.51 10.39 -19.99
N ALA A 89 -11.41 9.18 -20.57
CA ALA A 89 -10.39 8.83 -21.56
C ALA A 89 -9.00 9.31 -21.15
N VAL A 90 -8.60 9.03 -19.89
CA VAL A 90 -7.34 9.52 -19.32
C VAL A 90 -6.16 9.01 -20.16
N PRO A 91 -5.29 9.87 -20.72
CA PRO A 91 -4.09 9.45 -21.45
C PRO A 91 -3.11 8.76 -20.49
N LEU A 92 -3.02 7.44 -20.60
CA LEU A 92 -2.32 6.59 -19.62
C LEU A 92 -1.38 5.59 -20.32
N ARG A 93 -0.11 5.62 -19.91
CA ARG A 93 0.87 4.57 -20.21
C ARG A 93 1.08 3.72 -18.97
N GLN A 94 0.73 2.45 -19.06
CA GLN A 94 0.89 1.47 -18.00
C GLN A 94 2.13 0.59 -18.27
N ARG A 95 2.65 -0.03 -17.20
CA ARG A 95 3.85 -0.87 -17.24
C ARG A 95 5.06 -0.12 -17.81
N GLU A 96 5.11 1.17 -17.49
CA GLU A 96 6.19 2.06 -17.87
C GLU A 96 6.65 2.83 -16.61
N ARG A 97 7.90 2.63 -16.22
CA ARG A 97 8.50 3.23 -15.03
C ARG A 97 9.25 4.50 -15.41
N VAL A 98 8.90 5.60 -14.75
CA VAL A 98 9.72 6.81 -14.81
C VAL A 98 11.04 6.55 -14.05
N THR A 99 12.15 6.82 -14.71
CA THR A 99 13.50 6.56 -14.20
C THR A 99 14.22 7.83 -13.80
N ALA A 100 13.94 8.96 -14.47
CA ALA A 100 14.49 10.26 -14.16
C ALA A 100 13.56 11.39 -14.60
N ILE A 101 13.69 12.55 -13.96
CA ILE A 101 13.05 13.81 -14.33
C ILE A 101 14.17 14.86 -14.35
N GLU A 102 14.41 15.45 -15.52
CA GLU A 102 15.46 16.45 -15.72
C GLU A 102 14.82 17.80 -16.08
N ALA A 103 15.24 18.86 -15.39
CA ALA A 103 14.85 20.22 -15.78
C ALA A 103 15.57 20.61 -17.08
N ARG A 104 14.85 21.25 -17.99
CA ARG A 104 15.46 21.79 -19.22
C ARG A 104 16.26 23.05 -18.90
N PRO A 105 17.43 23.22 -19.51
CA PRO A 105 18.18 24.48 -19.42
C PRO A 105 17.31 25.68 -19.83
N GLY A 106 17.46 26.79 -19.13
CA GLY A 106 16.70 28.02 -19.43
C GLY A 106 15.24 28.03 -18.96
N GLY A 107 14.81 27.09 -18.10
CA GLY A 107 13.44 27.08 -17.53
C GLY A 107 12.35 26.58 -18.47
N GLY A 108 12.69 25.94 -19.59
CA GLY A 108 11.74 25.45 -20.61
C GLY A 108 10.96 24.18 -20.25
N GLY A 109 10.75 23.87 -18.97
CA GLY A 109 10.04 22.68 -18.53
C GLY A 109 10.95 21.49 -18.19
N PHE A 110 10.50 20.27 -18.44
CA PHE A 110 11.15 19.04 -18.02
C PHE A 110 11.28 18.03 -19.17
N VAL A 111 12.24 17.14 -19.04
CA VAL A 111 12.31 15.88 -19.78
C VAL A 111 12.11 14.72 -18.82
N VAL A 112 11.08 13.94 -19.02
CA VAL A 112 10.77 12.76 -18.22
C VAL A 112 11.28 11.52 -18.97
N HIS A 113 12.21 10.81 -18.35
CA HIS A 113 12.74 9.54 -18.82
C HIS A 113 11.92 8.40 -18.26
N SER A 114 11.56 7.46 -19.10
CA SER A 114 10.81 6.28 -18.69
C SER A 114 11.27 5.03 -19.43
N ARG A 115 11.03 3.86 -18.83
CA ARG A 115 11.32 2.55 -19.39
C ARG A 115 10.10 1.67 -19.29
N SER A 116 9.64 1.12 -20.41
CA SER A 116 8.54 0.16 -20.44
C SER A 116 8.98 -1.20 -19.86
N GLN A 117 8.03 -2.05 -19.49
CA GLN A 117 8.30 -3.41 -19.04
C GLN A 117 9.03 -4.25 -20.13
N ALA A 118 8.83 -3.93 -21.40
CA ALA A 118 9.55 -4.54 -22.53
C ALA A 118 10.97 -3.98 -22.74
N GLY A 119 11.45 -3.08 -21.84
CA GLY A 119 12.79 -2.49 -21.92
C GLY A 119 12.90 -1.27 -22.83
N GLN A 120 11.83 -0.82 -23.49
CA GLN A 120 11.86 0.34 -24.37
C GLN A 120 12.03 1.62 -23.55
N GLU A 121 13.07 2.39 -23.82
CA GLU A 121 13.30 3.70 -23.24
C GLU A 121 12.55 4.78 -24.02
N ARG A 122 12.00 5.75 -23.28
CA ARG A 122 11.28 6.90 -23.85
C ARG A 122 11.69 8.18 -23.15
N ARG A 123 11.57 9.28 -23.89
CA ARG A 123 11.78 10.65 -23.39
C ARG A 123 10.54 11.45 -23.74
N THR A 124 9.89 12.00 -22.73
CA THR A 124 8.68 12.82 -22.85
C THR A 124 8.99 14.23 -22.38
N ALA A 125 8.79 15.21 -23.25
CA ALA A 125 8.90 16.61 -22.86
C ALA A 125 7.61 17.06 -22.17
N ALA A 126 7.74 17.85 -21.09
CA ALA A 126 6.61 18.37 -20.34
C ALA A 126 6.88 19.81 -19.87
N LYS A 127 5.85 20.64 -19.80
CA LYS A 127 5.94 21.97 -19.18
C LYS A 127 6.00 21.87 -17.65
N ALA A 128 5.28 20.90 -17.09
CA ALA A 128 5.25 20.61 -15.66
C ALA A 128 5.18 19.11 -15.40
N VAL A 129 5.55 18.70 -14.17
CA VAL A 129 5.48 17.31 -13.72
C VAL A 129 4.79 17.25 -12.35
N VAL A 130 3.84 16.33 -12.19
CA VAL A 130 3.22 15.97 -10.92
C VAL A 130 3.73 14.60 -10.50
N VAL A 131 4.33 14.50 -9.31
CA VAL A 131 4.76 13.23 -8.72
C VAL A 131 3.65 12.72 -7.80
N ALA A 132 2.98 11.64 -8.21
CA ALA A 132 1.85 11.00 -7.52
C ALA A 132 2.13 9.50 -7.26
N THR A 133 3.36 9.17 -6.88
CA THR A 133 3.86 7.79 -6.75
C THR A 133 3.32 7.03 -5.54
N GLY A 134 2.58 7.71 -4.66
CA GLY A 134 1.93 7.11 -3.50
C GLY A 134 2.87 6.91 -2.31
N TYR A 135 2.35 6.19 -1.31
CA TYR A 135 3.00 6.02 -0.01
C TYR A 135 3.46 4.58 0.25
N PHE A 136 2.77 3.58 -0.33
CA PHE A 136 3.00 2.16 -0.02
C PHE A 136 4.07 1.47 -0.88
N GLY A 137 4.74 2.20 -1.76
CA GLY A 137 5.72 1.63 -2.70
C GLY A 137 7.07 1.26 -2.08
N SER A 138 7.35 1.73 -0.86
CA SER A 138 8.62 1.47 -0.16
C SER A 138 8.29 1.10 1.30
N PRO A 139 8.38 -0.18 1.68
CA PRO A 139 8.14 -0.59 3.04
C PRO A 139 9.22 -0.05 3.99
N ASN A 140 8.84 0.21 5.24
CA ASN A 140 9.80 0.54 6.29
C ASN A 140 10.54 -0.73 6.69
N ARG A 141 11.83 -0.77 6.40
CA ARG A 141 12.70 -1.85 6.83
C ARG A 141 13.07 -1.66 8.29
N ILE A 142 13.07 -2.75 9.05
CA ILE A 142 13.46 -2.74 10.46
C ILE A 142 14.96 -2.94 10.65
N GLY A 143 15.68 -3.39 9.59
CA GLY A 143 17.14 -3.47 9.56
C GLY A 143 17.73 -4.57 10.44
N VAL A 144 17.02 -5.69 10.61
CA VAL A 144 17.49 -6.82 11.43
C VAL A 144 17.99 -7.96 10.58
N PRO A 145 18.93 -8.81 11.08
CA PRO A 145 19.30 -10.05 10.42
C PRO A 145 18.08 -10.90 10.12
N GLY A 146 18.02 -11.47 8.91
CA GLY A 146 16.94 -12.35 8.47
C GLY A 146 15.69 -11.65 7.94
N GLU A 147 15.66 -10.33 7.84
CA GLU A 147 14.52 -9.57 7.29
C GLU A 147 14.17 -9.94 5.84
N ASP A 148 15.14 -10.45 5.07
CA ASP A 148 14.97 -10.86 3.67
C ASP A 148 14.70 -12.37 3.51
N LEU A 149 14.44 -13.12 4.58
CA LEU A 149 14.12 -14.54 4.49
C LEU A 149 12.79 -14.78 3.77
N PRO A 150 12.61 -15.90 3.04
CA PRO A 150 11.44 -16.14 2.19
C PRO A 150 10.08 -16.14 2.91
N HIS A 151 10.06 -16.42 4.22
CA HIS A 151 8.85 -16.43 5.05
C HIS A 151 8.54 -15.07 5.68
N VAL A 152 9.34 -14.03 5.39
CA VAL A 152 9.15 -12.65 5.85
C VAL A 152 8.50 -11.83 4.76
N SER A 153 7.43 -11.11 5.08
CA SER A 153 6.73 -10.24 4.15
C SER A 153 6.50 -8.85 4.73
N HIS A 154 6.74 -7.83 3.90
CA HIS A 154 6.37 -6.44 4.18
C HIS A 154 4.97 -6.08 3.65
N THR A 155 4.31 -7.02 3.02
CA THR A 155 2.95 -6.87 2.50
C THR A 155 2.09 -8.00 3.00
N TYR A 156 0.88 -7.67 3.42
CA TYR A 156 -0.10 -8.65 3.85
C TYR A 156 -1.21 -8.76 2.79
N HIS A 157 -1.58 -9.99 2.42
CA HIS A 157 -2.62 -10.23 1.42
C HIS A 157 -3.83 -10.94 2.01
N GLU A 158 -3.64 -12.11 2.64
CA GLU A 158 -4.72 -12.96 3.10
C GLU A 158 -4.27 -13.91 4.22
N GLY A 159 -5.14 -14.13 5.22
CA GLY A 159 -4.82 -14.98 6.37
C GLY A 159 -4.72 -16.47 6.04
N HIS A 160 -5.38 -16.91 4.98
CA HIS A 160 -5.36 -18.33 4.58
C HIS A 160 -3.94 -18.85 4.27
N GLU A 161 -3.03 -17.99 3.84
CA GLU A 161 -1.62 -18.34 3.58
C GLU A 161 -0.88 -18.86 4.82
N ALA A 162 -1.39 -18.58 6.02
CA ALA A 162 -0.82 -19.01 7.30
C ALA A 162 -1.72 -20.00 8.07
N PHE A 163 -2.65 -20.67 7.38
CA PHE A 163 -3.54 -21.64 8.02
C PHE A 163 -2.77 -22.74 8.77
N LEU A 164 -3.09 -22.94 10.05
CA LEU A 164 -2.43 -23.85 11.00
C LEU A 164 -0.94 -23.56 11.28
N GLN A 165 -0.43 -22.39 10.87
CA GLN A 165 0.96 -21.97 11.08
C GLN A 165 1.10 -21.00 12.26
N ASP A 166 2.34 -20.83 12.74
CA ASP A 166 2.71 -19.81 13.72
C ASP A 166 3.05 -18.52 12.96
N ALA A 167 2.23 -17.48 13.12
CA ALA A 167 2.37 -16.21 12.44
C ALA A 167 2.76 -15.09 13.41
N VAL A 168 3.83 -14.39 13.10
CA VAL A 168 4.28 -13.22 13.84
C VAL A 168 3.96 -11.96 13.06
N VAL A 169 3.27 -10.99 13.70
CA VAL A 169 2.95 -9.68 13.12
C VAL A 169 3.69 -8.61 13.90
N VAL A 170 4.47 -7.79 13.22
CA VAL A 170 5.27 -6.72 13.82
C VAL A 170 4.64 -5.36 13.52
N GLY A 171 4.19 -4.66 14.53
CA GLY A 171 3.58 -3.35 14.37
C GLY A 171 2.53 -3.06 15.44
N GLY A 172 2.11 -1.79 15.53
CA GLY A 172 1.09 -1.32 16.48
C GLY A 172 -0.02 -0.51 15.84
N GLY A 173 -0.02 -0.39 14.52
CA GLY A 173 -1.01 0.37 13.76
C GLY A 173 -2.19 -0.46 13.23
N ASN A 174 -3.05 0.17 12.43
CA ASN A 174 -4.23 -0.49 11.85
C ASN A 174 -3.88 -1.75 11.05
N SER A 175 -2.86 -1.70 10.21
CA SER A 175 -2.47 -2.83 9.35
C SER A 175 -2.10 -4.05 10.17
N ALA A 176 -1.33 -3.87 11.26
CA ALA A 176 -0.93 -4.95 12.14
C ALA A 176 -2.14 -5.56 12.88
N ALA A 177 -3.04 -4.73 13.42
CA ALA A 177 -4.23 -5.21 14.10
C ALA A 177 -5.18 -5.96 13.16
N GLU A 178 -5.43 -5.42 11.96
CA GLU A 178 -6.29 -6.04 10.96
C GLU A 178 -5.70 -7.35 10.44
N ALA A 179 -4.38 -7.39 10.15
CA ALA A 179 -3.69 -8.60 9.72
C ALA A 179 -3.72 -9.68 10.81
N ALA A 180 -3.45 -9.33 12.06
CA ALA A 180 -3.49 -10.28 13.16
C ALA A 180 -4.90 -10.88 13.37
N LEU A 181 -5.95 -10.08 13.23
CA LEU A 181 -7.33 -10.56 13.31
C LEU A 181 -7.68 -11.49 12.15
N ASP A 182 -7.28 -11.15 10.92
CA ASP A 182 -7.55 -11.95 9.73
C ASP A 182 -6.80 -13.30 9.77
N LEU A 183 -5.53 -13.28 10.17
CA LEU A 183 -4.72 -14.48 10.40
C LEU A 183 -5.36 -15.40 11.44
N TRP A 184 -5.75 -14.85 12.59
CA TRP A 184 -6.42 -15.61 13.63
C TRP A 184 -7.75 -16.22 13.16
N ARG A 185 -8.59 -15.44 12.49
CA ARG A 185 -9.85 -15.95 11.89
C ARG A 185 -9.62 -17.03 10.87
N SER A 186 -8.49 -17.00 10.19
CA SER A 186 -8.05 -18.00 9.20
C SER A 186 -7.40 -19.23 9.83
N GLY A 187 -7.33 -19.30 11.18
CA GLY A 187 -6.83 -20.47 11.91
C GLY A 187 -5.32 -20.48 12.15
N ALA A 188 -4.62 -19.36 11.97
CA ALA A 188 -3.22 -19.22 12.38
C ALA A 188 -3.10 -19.01 13.90
N ARG A 189 -1.96 -19.43 14.48
CA ARG A 189 -1.55 -19.07 15.84
C ARG A 189 -0.78 -17.77 15.77
N VAL A 190 -1.38 -16.67 16.24
CA VAL A 190 -0.87 -15.32 16.00
C VAL A 190 -0.19 -14.76 17.24
N THR A 191 1.00 -14.17 17.05
CA THR A 191 1.65 -13.32 18.04
C THR A 191 1.97 -11.96 17.43
N LEU A 192 1.43 -10.89 18.04
CA LEU A 192 1.75 -9.51 17.67
C LEU A 192 2.90 -8.99 18.53
N ILE A 193 3.85 -8.30 17.90
CA ILE A 193 5.01 -7.67 18.56
C ILE A 193 4.94 -6.16 18.31
N HIS A 194 4.99 -5.36 19.38
CA HIS A 194 5.02 -3.91 19.26
C HIS A 194 6.01 -3.28 20.26
N PHE A 195 6.76 -2.29 19.77
CA PHE A 195 7.76 -1.59 20.59
C PHE A 195 7.15 -0.66 21.65
N GLY A 196 5.92 -0.23 21.49
CA GLY A 196 5.18 0.59 22.45
C GLY A 196 4.50 -0.24 23.54
N PRO A 197 4.02 0.42 24.62
CA PRO A 197 3.32 -0.23 25.73
C PRO A 197 1.89 -0.67 25.37
N THR A 198 1.37 -0.18 24.26
CA THR A 198 0.03 -0.46 23.74
C THR A 198 -0.04 -0.04 22.29
N PHE A 199 -1.14 -0.25 21.65
CA PHE A 199 -1.38 0.20 20.27
C PHE A 199 -1.26 1.70 20.06
N ASP A 200 -1.02 2.09 18.81
CA ASP A 200 -1.07 3.48 18.37
C ASP A 200 -2.48 4.07 18.58
N LYS A 201 -2.53 5.35 18.96
CA LYS A 201 -3.79 6.05 19.27
C LYS A 201 -4.74 6.19 18.07
N LYS A 202 -4.31 5.83 16.85
CA LYS A 202 -5.04 6.04 15.58
C LYS A 202 -5.65 4.77 15.00
N ILE A 203 -5.79 3.69 15.80
CA ILE A 203 -6.47 2.47 15.32
C ILE A 203 -7.96 2.76 15.12
N LYS A 204 -8.52 2.20 14.05
CA LYS A 204 -9.93 2.32 13.69
C LYS A 204 -10.81 1.89 14.89
N PRO A 205 -11.83 2.69 15.27
CA PRO A 205 -12.64 2.43 16.47
C PRO A 205 -13.36 1.08 16.47
N TRP A 206 -13.61 0.51 15.31
CA TRP A 206 -14.27 -0.81 15.18
C TRP A 206 -13.28 -1.98 15.16
N VAL A 207 -11.97 -1.74 14.98
CA VAL A 207 -10.93 -2.79 14.98
C VAL A 207 -10.38 -3.00 16.38
N LEU A 208 -10.13 -1.92 17.12
CA LEU A 208 -9.47 -1.97 18.42
C LEU A 208 -10.21 -2.82 19.47
N PRO A 209 -11.55 -2.73 19.62
CA PRO A 209 -12.27 -3.55 20.61
C PRO A 209 -12.15 -5.05 20.32
N ASP A 210 -12.30 -5.46 19.06
CA ASP A 210 -12.22 -6.87 18.68
C ASP A 210 -10.82 -7.42 18.93
N PHE A 211 -9.77 -6.71 18.48
CA PHE A 211 -8.40 -7.13 18.74
C PHE A 211 -8.10 -7.22 20.26
N THR A 212 -8.50 -6.21 21.03
CA THR A 212 -8.28 -6.17 22.47
C THR A 212 -8.94 -7.35 23.19
N ASN A 213 -10.15 -7.73 22.75
CA ASN A 213 -10.84 -8.90 23.29
C ASN A 213 -10.09 -10.20 22.96
N ARG A 214 -9.60 -10.36 21.73
CA ARG A 214 -8.82 -11.57 21.33
C ARG A 214 -7.53 -11.70 22.15
N VAL A 215 -6.86 -10.59 22.44
CA VAL A 215 -5.67 -10.60 23.32
C VAL A 215 -6.05 -10.96 24.76
N LYS A 216 -7.13 -10.39 25.32
CA LYS A 216 -7.62 -10.73 26.67
C LYS A 216 -8.03 -12.19 26.81
N GLU A 217 -8.62 -12.76 25.78
CA GLU A 217 -9.01 -14.18 25.71
C GLU A 217 -7.79 -15.11 25.52
N GLY A 218 -6.60 -14.55 25.23
CA GLY A 218 -5.39 -15.33 25.02
C GLY A 218 -5.33 -16.04 23.67
N VAL A 219 -6.26 -15.77 22.75
CA VAL A 219 -6.29 -16.40 21.40
C VAL A 219 -5.37 -15.69 20.40
N ILE A 220 -4.99 -14.44 20.67
CA ILE A 220 -3.89 -13.73 20.01
C ILE A 220 -2.87 -13.36 21.07
N GLY A 221 -1.62 -13.82 20.89
CA GLY A 221 -0.50 -13.41 21.73
C GLY A 221 -0.10 -11.95 21.45
N ALA A 222 0.30 -11.20 22.48
CA ALA A 222 0.84 -9.85 22.32
C ALA A 222 2.13 -9.68 23.14
N ARG A 223 3.14 -9.04 22.52
CA ARG A 223 4.39 -8.65 23.16
C ARG A 223 4.55 -7.14 23.03
N TRP A 224 4.22 -6.44 24.09
CA TRP A 224 4.37 -4.99 24.22
C TRP A 224 5.77 -4.62 24.73
N ASN A 225 6.22 -3.40 24.44
CA ASN A 225 7.58 -2.94 24.76
C ASN A 225 8.66 -3.90 24.21
N ALA A 226 8.38 -4.56 23.09
CA ALA A 226 9.21 -5.58 22.50
C ALA A 226 9.69 -5.17 21.10
N ARG A 227 10.94 -5.47 20.78
CA ARG A 227 11.54 -5.20 19.47
C ARG A 227 12.11 -6.48 18.90
N VAL A 228 11.86 -6.70 17.62
CA VAL A 228 12.56 -7.76 16.86
C VAL A 228 14.04 -7.38 16.79
N VAL A 229 14.91 -8.36 17.05
CA VAL A 229 16.38 -8.20 16.96
C VAL A 229 16.99 -9.14 15.93
N ALA A 230 16.32 -10.25 15.60
CA ALA A 230 16.70 -11.13 14.50
C ALA A 230 15.50 -11.97 14.05
N ILE A 231 15.51 -12.39 12.79
CA ILE A 231 14.56 -13.36 12.24
C ILE A 231 15.37 -14.57 11.77
N GLU A 232 14.98 -15.74 12.21
CA GLU A 232 15.60 -17.03 11.89
C GLU A 232 14.62 -17.86 11.04
N PRO A 233 15.02 -18.97 10.41
CA PRO A 233 14.14 -19.77 9.56
C PRO A 233 12.82 -20.22 10.20
N GLU A 234 12.82 -20.47 11.52
CA GLU A 234 11.65 -20.97 12.24
C GLU A 234 11.29 -20.13 13.48
N HIS A 235 12.01 -19.03 13.74
CA HIS A 235 11.83 -18.23 14.94
C HIS A 235 12.05 -16.74 14.68
N VAL A 236 11.41 -15.94 15.51
CA VAL A 236 11.72 -14.51 15.65
C VAL A 236 12.32 -14.30 17.04
N VAL A 237 13.49 -13.68 17.10
CA VAL A 237 14.14 -13.28 18.36
C VAL A 237 13.71 -11.85 18.68
N ILE A 238 13.17 -11.66 19.86
CA ILE A 238 12.72 -10.35 20.34
C ILE A 238 13.45 -9.96 21.62
N ARG A 239 13.63 -8.66 21.81
CA ARG A 239 14.10 -8.08 23.06
C ARG A 239 12.94 -7.41 23.77
N THR A 240 12.72 -7.82 25.02
CA THR A 240 11.72 -7.28 25.94
C THR A 240 12.42 -6.65 27.17
N PRO A 241 11.72 -5.94 28.04
CA PRO A 241 12.27 -5.45 29.32
C PRO A 241 12.80 -6.57 30.22
N GLN A 242 12.32 -7.81 30.04
CA GLN A 242 12.71 -8.98 30.84
C GLN A 242 13.90 -9.76 30.25
N GLY A 243 14.32 -9.44 29.03
CA GLY A 243 15.38 -10.12 28.32
C GLY A 243 14.99 -10.51 26.90
N GLU A 244 15.78 -11.40 26.30
CA GLU A 244 15.50 -11.91 24.94
C GLU A 244 14.58 -13.15 25.03
N GLU A 245 13.63 -13.21 24.10
CA GLU A 245 12.68 -14.32 23.91
C GLU A 245 12.74 -14.79 22.46
N ARG A 246 12.67 -16.12 22.24
CA ARG A 246 12.52 -16.72 20.90
C ARG A 246 11.07 -17.17 20.72
N LEU A 247 10.44 -16.67 19.68
CA LEU A 247 9.07 -17.01 19.31
C LEU A 247 9.09 -17.86 18.05
N LYS A 248 8.37 -18.97 18.04
CA LYS A 248 8.19 -19.77 16.83
C LYS A 248 7.48 -18.95 15.77
N ALA A 249 7.93 -19.04 14.53
CA ALA A 249 7.39 -18.27 13.41
C ALA A 249 7.59 -19.03 12.08
N ASP A 250 6.50 -19.50 11.52
CA ASP A 250 6.46 -20.04 10.16
C ASP A 250 6.26 -18.90 9.13
N ARG A 251 5.65 -17.80 9.57
CA ARG A 251 5.39 -16.58 8.78
C ARG A 251 5.65 -15.31 9.61
N VAL A 252 6.27 -14.32 9.00
CA VAL A 252 6.54 -13.01 9.64
C VAL A 252 6.03 -11.89 8.74
N TYR A 253 5.23 -11.00 9.31
CA TYR A 253 4.68 -9.82 8.64
C TYR A 253 5.20 -8.56 9.34
N LEU A 254 5.91 -7.68 8.58
CA LEU A 254 6.58 -6.48 9.06
C LEU A 254 5.84 -5.20 8.66
#